data_d057c81f4b9caeea449b721614d3fa73
#
_entry.id   d057c81f4b9caeea449b721614d3fa73
#
_cell.length_a   1.000
_cell.length_b   1.000
_cell.length_c   1.000
_cell.angle_alpha   90.00
_cell.angle_beta   90.00
_cell.angle_gamma   90.00
#
_symmetry.space_group_name_H-M   'P 1'
#
loop_
_entity.id
_entity.type
_entity.pdbx_description
1 polymer ?
#
loop_
_entity_poly.entity_id
_entity_poly.type
_entity_poly.pdbx_seq_one_letter_code
_entity_poly.pdbx_strand_id
1 'polypeptide(L)'
;MSNTTAFGAQSIHGTNPQFLVERVIRARIYDSTYWKHDCFALTAATLVDKAVELSYVGGTFGMQRPSPFLCLVLKLLQIQPEREIILEYLAAEDFKYLRAVAAMYVRLTFSAIDVYEILEPMLNDYRKLRWRDMAGNFSPVSYTHLRAHETSLH
;
A
#
# COMPACT_ATOMS: atom_id res chain seq x y z
N MET A 1 0.77 -10.00 -17.53
CA MET A 1 0.22 -10.86 -16.51
C MET A 1 0.08 -10.17 -15.20
N SER A 2 -1.07 -10.35 -14.56
CA SER A 2 -1.43 -9.61 -13.35
C SER A 2 -0.59 -9.97 -12.13
N ASN A 3 0.05 -11.13 -12.11
CA ASN A 3 0.80 -11.60 -10.95
C ASN A 3 2.31 -11.47 -11.10
N THR A 4 2.77 -10.88 -12.18
CA THR A 4 4.19 -10.68 -12.40
C THR A 4 4.56 -9.20 -12.21
N THR A 5 5.80 -8.97 -11.79
CA THR A 5 6.34 -7.61 -11.69
C THR A 5 6.43 -7.02 -13.12
N ALA A 6 6.21 -5.71 -13.22
CA ALA A 6 6.24 -5.00 -14.48
C ALA A 6 7.59 -5.21 -15.19
N PHE A 7 7.54 -5.33 -16.52
CA PHE A 7 8.76 -5.45 -17.32
C PHE A 7 9.60 -4.17 -17.12
N GLY A 8 10.87 -4.36 -16.85
CA GLY A 8 11.79 -3.26 -16.60
C GLY A 8 11.81 -2.76 -15.16
N ALA A 9 10.96 -3.30 -14.28
CA ALA A 9 10.99 -2.93 -12.86
C ALA A 9 12.32 -3.33 -12.24
N GLN A 10 12.83 -2.47 -11.36
CA GLN A 10 14.10 -2.72 -10.69
C GLN A 10 13.87 -3.50 -9.40
N SER A 11 14.89 -4.27 -8.99
CA SER A 11 14.84 -4.92 -7.69
C SER A 11 14.94 -3.87 -6.58
N ILE A 12 14.32 -4.17 -5.44
CA ILE A 12 14.32 -3.31 -4.26
C ILE A 12 14.90 -4.12 -3.13
N HIS A 13 15.88 -3.54 -2.41
CA HIS A 13 16.61 -4.25 -1.35
C HIS A 13 17.21 -5.58 -1.86
N GLY A 14 17.62 -5.61 -3.12
CA GLY A 14 18.23 -6.80 -3.71
C GLY A 14 17.26 -7.90 -4.07
N THR A 15 15.95 -7.62 -4.11
CA THR A 15 14.93 -8.64 -4.37
C THR A 15 13.84 -8.10 -5.29
N ASN A 16 12.99 -8.99 -5.78
CA ASN A 16 11.81 -8.61 -6.53
C ASN A 16 10.89 -7.78 -5.64
N PRO A 17 10.39 -6.62 -6.09
CA PRO A 17 9.55 -5.76 -5.26
C PRO A 17 8.38 -6.46 -4.60
N GLN A 18 7.71 -7.38 -5.29
CA GLN A 18 6.57 -8.08 -4.73
C GLN A 18 6.94 -8.94 -3.51
N PHE A 19 8.19 -9.36 -3.39
CA PHE A 19 8.64 -10.18 -2.26
C PHE A 19 8.74 -9.40 -0.95
N LEU A 20 8.56 -8.09 -0.99
CA LEU A 20 8.42 -7.30 0.24
C LEU A 20 7.12 -7.61 0.98
N VAL A 21 6.17 -8.25 0.32
CA VAL A 21 4.99 -8.82 0.95
C VAL A 21 5.20 -10.32 1.06
N GLU A 22 4.95 -10.87 2.23
CA GLU A 22 5.18 -12.29 2.52
C GLU A 22 4.45 -13.19 1.51
N ARG A 23 5.09 -14.31 1.16
CA ARG A 23 4.59 -15.25 0.14
C ARG A 23 3.16 -15.73 0.39
N VAL A 24 2.86 -16.11 1.64
CA VAL A 24 1.52 -16.60 1.98
C VAL A 24 0.48 -15.50 1.79
N ILE A 25 0.83 -14.28 2.19
CA ILE A 25 -0.04 -13.13 2.03
C ILE A 25 -0.23 -12.82 0.54
N ARG A 26 0.85 -12.86 -0.26
CA ARG A 26 0.74 -12.65 -1.71
C ARG A 26 -0.21 -13.65 -2.35
N ALA A 27 -0.12 -14.92 -1.96
CA ALA A 27 -1.02 -15.96 -2.49
C ALA A 27 -2.48 -15.64 -2.18
N ARG A 28 -2.77 -15.16 -0.97
CA ARG A 28 -4.11 -14.76 -0.58
C ARG A 28 -4.60 -13.57 -1.39
N ILE A 29 -3.72 -12.60 -1.65
CA ILE A 29 -4.06 -11.42 -2.45
C ILE A 29 -4.42 -11.85 -3.88
N TYR A 30 -3.57 -12.66 -4.52
CA TYR A 30 -3.81 -13.10 -5.89
C TYR A 30 -5.11 -13.89 -6.04
N ASP A 31 -5.51 -14.59 -4.99
CA ASP A 31 -6.74 -15.37 -4.97
C ASP A 31 -7.99 -14.55 -4.69
N SER A 32 -7.83 -13.33 -4.18
CA SER A 32 -8.96 -12.52 -3.76
C SER A 32 -9.76 -12.02 -4.97
N THR A 33 -11.06 -11.84 -4.75
CA THR A 33 -11.95 -11.28 -5.77
C THR A 33 -11.53 -9.85 -6.12
N TYR A 34 -11.17 -9.07 -5.12
CA TYR A 34 -10.77 -7.69 -5.34
C TYR A 34 -9.57 -7.59 -6.27
N TRP A 35 -8.55 -8.43 -6.06
CA TRP A 35 -7.39 -8.46 -6.95
C TRP A 35 -7.79 -8.81 -8.37
N LYS A 36 -8.56 -9.88 -8.53
CA LYS A 36 -8.92 -10.39 -9.86
C LYS A 36 -9.82 -9.43 -10.63
N HIS A 37 -10.74 -8.77 -9.96
CA HIS A 37 -11.73 -7.91 -10.62
C HIS A 37 -11.30 -6.44 -10.68
N ASP A 38 -10.67 -5.94 -9.62
CA ASP A 38 -10.41 -4.51 -9.51
C ASP A 38 -8.95 -4.13 -9.71
N CYS A 39 -8.01 -5.04 -9.41
CA CYS A 39 -6.59 -4.70 -9.49
C CYS A 39 -5.90 -5.20 -10.74
N PHE A 40 -6.50 -6.15 -11.45
CA PHE A 40 -5.86 -6.87 -12.56
C PHE A 40 -5.20 -5.93 -13.58
N ALA A 41 -5.93 -4.96 -14.06
CA ALA A 41 -5.49 -4.09 -15.17
C ALA A 41 -5.13 -2.67 -14.71
N LEU A 42 -4.93 -2.45 -13.41
CA LEU A 42 -4.64 -1.11 -12.91
C LEU A 42 -3.29 -0.60 -13.39
N THR A 43 -3.28 0.67 -13.75
CA THR A 43 -2.06 1.45 -13.99
C THR A 43 -1.87 2.42 -12.83
N ALA A 44 -0.74 3.15 -12.83
CA ALA A 44 -0.52 4.18 -11.81
C ALA A 44 -1.63 5.24 -11.83
N ALA A 45 -2.16 5.56 -13.01
CA ALA A 45 -3.23 6.55 -13.13
C ALA A 45 -4.57 6.02 -12.61
N THR A 46 -4.94 4.80 -12.97
CA THR A 46 -6.25 4.24 -12.60
C THR A 46 -6.27 3.70 -11.16
N LEU A 47 -5.11 3.42 -10.60
CA LEU A 47 -5.03 3.03 -9.19
C LEU A 47 -5.56 4.12 -8.26
N VAL A 48 -5.40 5.39 -8.64
CA VAL A 48 -5.92 6.51 -7.86
C VAL A 48 -7.41 6.37 -7.61
N ASP A 49 -8.18 5.98 -8.62
CA ASP A 49 -9.63 5.82 -8.50
C ASP A 49 -9.99 4.77 -7.44
N LYS A 50 -9.22 3.70 -7.36
CA LYS A 50 -9.45 2.66 -6.37
C LYS A 50 -9.01 3.11 -4.97
N ALA A 51 -7.91 3.84 -4.89
CA ALA A 51 -7.39 4.30 -3.61
C ALA A 51 -8.31 5.33 -2.95
N VAL A 52 -8.93 6.23 -3.72
CA VAL A 52 -9.85 7.21 -3.16
C VAL A 52 -11.15 6.56 -2.65
N GLU A 53 -11.50 5.38 -3.15
CA GLU A 53 -12.67 4.64 -2.70
C GLU A 53 -12.43 3.85 -1.42
N LEU A 54 -11.19 3.72 -0.97
CA LEU A 54 -10.88 2.96 0.23
C LEU A 54 -11.58 3.57 1.46
N SER A 55 -12.06 2.70 2.34
CA SER A 55 -12.71 3.12 3.58
C SER A 55 -11.95 2.67 4.83
N TYR A 56 -10.86 1.94 4.67
CA TYR A 56 -10.02 1.53 5.79
C TYR A 56 -8.65 1.08 5.29
N VAL A 57 -7.70 1.03 6.21
CA VAL A 57 -6.37 0.48 5.98
C VAL A 57 -6.22 -0.78 6.83
N GLY A 58 -5.26 -1.62 6.49
CA GLY A 58 -4.97 -2.82 7.25
C GLY A 58 -4.24 -3.84 6.40
N GLY A 59 -3.85 -4.93 7.03
CA GLY A 59 -3.24 -6.06 6.34
C GLY A 59 -4.27 -7.14 6.03
N THR A 60 -4.13 -8.30 6.68
CA THR A 60 -5.12 -9.36 6.58
C THR A 60 -6.05 -9.35 7.78
N PHE A 61 -7.24 -9.88 7.62
CA PHE A 61 -8.23 -9.95 8.68
C PHE A 61 -9.07 -11.24 8.55
N GLY A 62 -9.71 -11.61 9.64
CA GLY A 62 -10.52 -12.82 9.68
C GLY A 62 -9.68 -14.05 9.34
N MET A 63 -10.11 -14.80 8.33
CA MET A 63 -9.40 -16.00 7.89
C MET A 63 -8.31 -15.64 6.86
N GLN A 64 -7.44 -14.71 7.20
CA GLN A 64 -6.34 -14.23 6.35
C GLN A 64 -6.84 -13.58 5.05
N ARG A 65 -7.97 -12.90 5.12
CA ARG A 65 -8.50 -12.17 3.97
C ARG A 65 -7.71 -10.86 3.81
N PRO A 66 -7.19 -10.57 2.61
CA PRO A 66 -6.44 -9.33 2.41
C PRO A 66 -7.39 -8.14 2.31
N SER A 67 -6.99 -7.02 2.90
CA SER A 67 -7.74 -5.78 2.75
C SER A 67 -7.55 -5.22 1.34
N PRO A 68 -8.50 -4.41 0.83
CA PRO A 68 -8.26 -3.70 -0.43
C PRO A 68 -7.03 -2.82 -0.39
N PHE A 69 -6.75 -2.20 0.76
CA PHE A 69 -5.54 -1.40 0.96
C PHE A 69 -4.27 -2.22 0.66
N LEU A 70 -4.19 -3.41 1.24
CA LEU A 70 -3.04 -4.30 1.03
C LEU A 70 -2.90 -4.70 -0.43
N CYS A 71 -4.02 -4.98 -1.10
CA CYS A 71 -4.01 -5.31 -2.53
C CYS A 71 -3.44 -4.16 -3.37
N LEU A 72 -3.83 -2.92 -3.06
CA LEU A 72 -3.31 -1.77 -3.80
C LEU A 72 -1.84 -1.52 -3.52
N VAL A 73 -1.37 -1.77 -2.30
CA VAL A 73 0.06 -1.68 -1.98
C VAL A 73 0.84 -2.71 -2.81
N LEU A 74 0.37 -3.95 -2.87
CA LEU A 74 1.03 -4.96 -3.70
C LEU A 74 1.01 -4.58 -5.18
N LYS A 75 -0.09 -3.98 -5.65
CA LYS A 75 -0.17 -3.51 -7.03
C LYS A 75 0.88 -2.43 -7.32
N LEU A 76 1.08 -1.50 -6.39
CA LEU A 76 2.16 -0.52 -6.54
C LEU A 76 3.54 -1.17 -6.60
N LEU A 77 3.77 -2.20 -5.77
CA LEU A 77 5.03 -2.94 -5.83
C LEU A 77 5.21 -3.63 -7.17
N GLN A 78 4.12 -4.06 -7.78
CA GLN A 78 4.13 -4.70 -9.10
C GLN A 78 4.40 -3.70 -10.21
N ILE A 79 3.75 -2.53 -10.16
CA ILE A 79 3.87 -1.47 -11.17
C ILE A 79 5.19 -0.72 -11.04
N GLN A 80 5.62 -0.47 -9.81
CA GLN A 80 6.80 0.32 -9.47
C GLN A 80 6.80 1.67 -10.20
N PRO A 81 5.83 2.55 -9.87
CA PRO A 81 5.73 3.85 -10.54
C PRO A 81 6.93 4.75 -10.22
N GLU A 82 7.15 5.74 -11.07
CA GLU A 82 8.21 6.71 -10.86
C GLU A 82 8.02 7.48 -9.56
N ARG A 83 9.13 7.94 -8.97
CA ARG A 83 9.14 8.66 -7.70
C ARG A 83 8.17 9.86 -7.72
N GLU A 84 8.15 10.60 -8.82
CA GLU A 84 7.32 11.79 -8.96
C GLU A 84 5.83 11.47 -8.83
N ILE A 85 5.41 10.32 -9.34
CA ILE A 85 4.01 9.87 -9.24
C ILE A 85 3.66 9.59 -7.78
N ILE A 86 4.53 8.93 -7.05
CA ILE A 86 4.32 8.64 -5.64
C ILE A 86 4.26 9.94 -4.82
N LEU A 87 5.12 10.90 -5.14
CA LEU A 87 5.09 12.20 -4.46
C LEU A 87 3.79 12.96 -4.75
N GLU A 88 3.24 12.84 -5.95
CA GLU A 88 1.94 13.42 -6.28
C GLU A 88 0.82 12.76 -5.46
N TYR A 89 0.86 11.45 -5.26
CA TYR A 89 -0.11 10.76 -4.42
C TYR A 89 -0.05 11.30 -2.99
N LEU A 90 1.15 11.50 -2.46
CA LEU A 90 1.32 12.04 -1.11
C LEU A 90 0.86 13.48 -0.99
N ALA A 91 0.94 14.26 -2.06
CA ALA A 91 0.51 15.65 -2.08
C ALA A 91 -1.01 15.81 -2.21
N ALA A 92 -1.74 14.74 -2.48
CA ALA A 92 -3.19 14.77 -2.66
C ALA A 92 -3.91 14.83 -1.30
N GLU A 93 -3.88 15.99 -0.67
CA GLU A 93 -4.34 16.17 0.71
C GLU A 93 -5.82 15.87 0.91
N ASP A 94 -6.64 15.99 -0.14
CA ASP A 94 -8.06 15.71 -0.04
C ASP A 94 -8.38 14.20 0.07
N PHE A 95 -7.41 13.34 -0.23
CA PHE A 95 -7.62 11.89 -0.31
C PHE A 95 -6.71 11.15 0.66
N LYS A 96 -7.14 11.10 1.92
CA LYS A 96 -6.30 10.54 2.99
C LYS A 96 -5.93 9.08 2.78
N TYR A 97 -6.77 8.28 2.12
CA TYR A 97 -6.44 6.87 1.88
C TYR A 97 -5.47 6.69 0.71
N LEU A 98 -5.53 7.55 -0.29
CA LEU A 98 -4.50 7.57 -1.34
C LEU A 98 -3.13 7.90 -0.73
N ARG A 99 -3.09 8.90 0.15
CA ARG A 99 -1.86 9.24 0.86
C ARG A 99 -1.36 8.06 1.69
N ALA A 100 -2.27 7.32 2.33
CA ALA A 100 -1.90 6.15 3.13
C ALA A 100 -1.27 5.05 2.29
N VAL A 101 -1.84 4.75 1.13
CA VAL A 101 -1.27 3.76 0.20
C VAL A 101 0.13 4.17 -0.23
N ALA A 102 0.29 5.42 -0.63
CA ALA A 102 1.59 5.94 -1.05
C ALA A 102 2.60 5.94 0.09
N ALA A 103 2.18 6.30 1.31
CA ALA A 103 3.07 6.29 2.48
C ALA A 103 3.58 4.88 2.78
N MET A 104 2.72 3.87 2.69
CA MET A 104 3.14 2.50 2.91
C MET A 104 4.13 2.05 1.82
N TYR A 105 3.88 2.41 0.58
CA TYR A 105 4.79 2.10 -0.52
C TYR A 105 6.18 2.73 -0.29
N VAL A 106 6.21 4.02 0.09
CA VAL A 106 7.46 4.72 0.40
C VAL A 106 8.21 4.00 1.50
N ARG A 107 7.50 3.63 2.56
CA ARG A 107 8.11 2.93 3.69
C ARG A 107 8.75 1.62 3.27
N LEU A 108 8.14 0.89 2.35
CA LEU A 108 8.65 -0.40 1.90
C LEU A 108 9.80 -0.29 0.91
N THR A 109 9.85 0.78 0.12
CA THR A 109 10.72 0.80 -1.06
C THR A 109 11.80 1.86 -1.05
N PHE A 110 11.61 2.97 -0.32
CA PHE A 110 12.56 4.07 -0.33
C PHE A 110 13.65 3.83 0.73
N SER A 111 14.77 4.53 0.59
CA SER A 111 15.84 4.48 1.59
C SER A 111 15.36 5.05 2.93
N ALA A 112 16.03 4.68 4.03
CA ALA A 112 15.65 5.17 5.35
C ALA A 112 15.66 6.70 5.45
N ILE A 113 16.63 7.34 4.81
CA ILE A 113 16.72 8.81 4.79
C ILE A 113 15.54 9.41 4.05
N ASP A 114 15.22 8.87 2.88
CA ASP A 114 14.09 9.35 2.08
C ASP A 114 12.76 9.13 2.79
N VAL A 115 12.58 7.98 3.43
CA VAL A 115 11.38 7.70 4.21
C VAL A 115 11.19 8.77 5.27
N TYR A 116 12.25 9.07 6.03
CA TYR A 116 12.17 10.10 7.06
C TYR A 116 11.81 11.46 6.48
N GLU A 117 12.52 11.90 5.44
CA GLU A 117 12.33 13.22 4.86
C GLU A 117 10.94 13.38 4.22
N ILE A 118 10.43 12.33 3.60
CA ILE A 118 9.17 12.38 2.88
C ILE A 118 7.98 12.22 3.82
N LEU A 119 8.05 11.29 4.77
CA LEU A 119 6.91 10.98 5.63
C LEU A 119 6.82 11.86 6.87
N GLU A 120 7.92 12.44 7.33
CA GLU A 120 7.90 13.27 8.53
C GLU A 120 6.89 14.43 8.44
N PRO A 121 6.81 15.19 7.32
CA PRO A 121 5.82 16.25 7.20
C PRO A 121 4.36 15.76 7.28
N MET A 122 4.10 14.50 6.91
CA MET A 122 2.75 13.94 6.97
C MET A 122 2.25 13.76 8.40
N LEU A 123 3.15 13.70 9.37
CA LEU A 123 2.77 13.56 10.76
C LEU A 123 2.05 14.79 11.29
N ASN A 124 2.09 15.91 10.56
CA ASN A 124 1.30 17.10 10.87
C ASN A 124 -0.16 16.98 10.43
N ASP A 125 -0.49 15.94 9.66
CA ASP A 125 -1.87 15.63 9.30
C ASP A 125 -2.45 14.71 10.38
N TYR A 126 -3.32 15.27 11.22
CA TYR A 126 -3.89 14.54 12.36
C TYR A 126 -5.20 13.85 12.04
N ARG A 127 -5.63 13.85 10.77
CA ARG A 127 -6.85 13.15 10.40
C ARG A 127 -6.71 11.67 10.69
N LYS A 128 -7.81 11.05 11.13
CA LYS A 128 -7.80 9.64 11.47
C LYS A 128 -8.13 8.81 10.25
N LEU A 129 -7.41 7.69 10.13
CA LEU A 129 -7.71 6.62 9.19
C LEU A 129 -8.43 5.53 9.96
N ARG A 130 -9.24 4.77 9.27
CA ARG A 130 -9.88 3.61 9.85
C ARG A 130 -8.98 2.41 9.68
N TRP A 131 -8.58 1.80 10.79
CA TRP A 131 -7.72 0.61 10.78
C TRP A 131 -8.56 -0.63 11.06
N ARG A 132 -8.37 -1.67 10.26
CA ARG A 132 -8.98 -2.97 10.53
C ARG A 132 -7.91 -3.95 10.97
N ASP A 133 -8.05 -4.48 12.18
CA ASP A 133 -7.07 -5.41 12.73
C ASP A 133 -7.30 -6.84 12.24
N MET A 134 -6.43 -7.77 12.65
CA MET A 134 -6.50 -9.14 12.21
C MET A 134 -7.78 -9.86 12.65
N ALA A 135 -8.39 -9.43 13.75
CA ALA A 135 -9.66 -9.96 14.21
C ALA A 135 -10.87 -9.37 13.45
N GLY A 136 -10.64 -8.35 12.61
CA GLY A 136 -11.68 -7.71 11.83
C GLY A 136 -12.29 -6.49 12.51
N ASN A 137 -11.77 -6.08 13.67
CA ASN A 137 -12.28 -4.93 14.39
C ASN A 137 -11.70 -3.62 13.83
N PHE A 138 -12.51 -2.56 13.87
CA PHE A 138 -12.10 -1.24 13.38
C PHE A 138 -11.70 -0.33 14.53
N SER A 139 -10.69 0.49 14.31
CA SER A 139 -10.25 1.53 15.24
C SER A 139 -9.65 2.70 14.47
N PRO A 140 -9.68 3.92 15.03
CA PRO A 140 -9.05 5.07 14.39
C PRO A 140 -7.53 5.06 14.62
N VAL A 141 -6.77 5.39 13.58
CA VAL A 141 -5.31 5.54 13.67
C VAL A 141 -4.88 6.78 12.90
N SER A 142 -3.69 7.29 13.18
CA SER A 142 -3.08 8.37 12.42
C SER A 142 -2.01 7.85 11.48
N TYR A 143 -1.43 8.72 10.67
CA TYR A 143 -0.31 8.33 9.79
C TYR A 143 0.91 7.84 10.58
N THR A 144 1.06 8.26 11.83
CA THR A 144 2.11 7.74 12.70
C THR A 144 2.03 6.22 12.83
N HIS A 145 0.83 5.69 12.94
CA HIS A 145 0.60 4.24 13.01
C HIS A 145 1.14 3.53 11.76
N LEU A 146 0.86 4.06 10.58
CA LEU A 146 1.36 3.48 9.34
C LEU A 146 2.88 3.52 9.26
N ARG A 147 3.49 4.60 9.73
CA ARG A 147 4.95 4.71 9.73
C ARG A 147 5.60 3.69 10.64
N ALA A 148 5.02 3.43 11.79
CA ALA A 148 5.59 2.53 12.79
C ALA A 148 5.25 1.05 12.55
N HIS A 149 4.11 0.76 11.91
CA HIS A 149 3.56 -0.58 11.81
C HIS A 149 4.16 -1.34 10.63
N GLU A 150 4.94 -2.37 10.90
CA GLU A 150 5.61 -3.15 9.86
C GLU A 150 5.03 -4.54 9.66
N THR A 151 4.49 -5.10 10.73
CA THR A 151 4.29 -6.54 10.81
C THR A 151 3.18 -7.08 9.91
N SER A 152 2.24 -6.24 9.50
CA SER A 152 1.12 -6.70 8.68
C SER A 152 1.51 -7.09 7.26
N LEU A 153 2.73 -6.75 6.82
CA LEU A 153 3.19 -7.00 5.45
C LEU A 153 4.34 -8.00 5.39
N HIS A 154 4.86 -8.40 6.52
CA HIS A 154 6.02 -9.31 6.57
C HIS A 154 5.70 -10.66 7.17
#